data_e678a3727f9915ed602c8f0456019685
#
_entry.id   e678a3727f9915ed602c8f0456019685
#
_cell.length_a   1.000
_cell.length_b   1.000
_cell.length_c   1.000
_cell.angle_alpha   90.00
_cell.angle_beta   90.00
_cell.angle_gamma   90.00
#
_symmetry.space_group_name_H-M   'P 1'
#
loop_
_entity.id
_entity.type
_entity.pdbx_description
1 polymer ?
#
loop_
_entity_poly.entity_id
_entity_poly.type
_entity_poly.pdbx_seq_one_letter_code
_entity_poly.pdbx_strand_id
1 'polypeptide(L)'
;MAGESIKPFGVDDLRDEFSGLEKRARAQYMPKAIRAGVDVLLDGMQRRVPQRTGRLHDSLRVEKVRGGAAATFGIFTDVFYWYMVEFGTKSYKAGDTRTYTEGRSRRERRRRVVRGHSGMRARPFARTTVDEDKGKAVDEARDVLERAMIRRRKRAAKRG
;
A
#
# COMPACT_ATOMS: atom_id res chain seq x y z
N MET A 1 -21.16 -5.13 -3.81
CA MET A 1 -19.99 -5.95 -3.42
C MET A 1 -19.15 -5.07 -2.51
N ALA A 2 -19.21 -5.35 -1.21
CA ALA A 2 -18.44 -4.63 -0.20
C ALA A 2 -16.96 -4.96 -0.41
N GLY A 3 -16.14 -3.95 -0.59
CA GLY A 3 -14.70 -4.11 -0.66
C GLY A 3 -14.20 -4.64 0.68
N GLU A 4 -13.55 -5.79 0.70
CA GLU A 4 -12.79 -6.26 1.85
C GLU A 4 -11.75 -5.20 2.19
N SER A 5 -12.01 -4.48 3.26
CA SER A 5 -11.02 -3.57 3.83
C SER A 5 -9.90 -4.42 4.40
N ILE A 6 -8.73 -4.33 3.80
CA ILE A 6 -7.50 -4.92 4.34
C ILE A 6 -7.28 -4.27 5.71
N LYS A 7 -7.49 -5.04 6.79
CA LYS A 7 -7.19 -4.56 8.14
C LYS A 7 -5.69 -4.26 8.21
N PRO A 8 -5.27 -3.08 8.70
CA PRO A 8 -3.87 -2.75 8.84
C PRO A 8 -3.21 -3.72 9.84
N PHE A 9 -2.25 -4.49 9.35
CA PHE A 9 -1.56 -5.51 10.13
C PHE A 9 -0.53 -4.86 11.07
N GLY A 10 -0.49 -5.27 12.35
CA GLY A 10 0.55 -4.85 13.31
C GLY A 10 0.39 -3.46 13.92
N VAL A 11 -0.67 -2.71 13.59
CA VAL A 11 -0.90 -1.37 14.15
C VAL A 11 -1.40 -1.44 15.59
N ASP A 12 -2.11 -2.50 15.95
CA ASP A 12 -2.70 -2.63 17.28
C ASP A 12 -1.62 -2.95 18.32
N ASP A 13 -0.67 -3.83 18.02
CA ASP A 13 0.47 -4.13 18.89
C ASP A 13 1.33 -2.89 19.15
N LEU A 14 1.58 -2.08 18.12
CA LEU A 14 2.26 -0.79 18.26
C LEU A 14 1.44 0.21 19.06
N ARG A 15 0.13 0.19 18.98
CA ARG A 15 -0.76 1.04 19.77
C ARG A 15 -0.69 0.76 21.25
N ASP A 16 -0.65 -0.51 21.63
CA ASP A 16 -0.62 -0.94 23.05
C ASP A 16 0.73 -0.61 23.69
N GLU A 17 1.83 -0.85 22.98
CA GLU A 17 3.18 -0.48 23.42
C GLU A 17 3.34 1.04 23.63
N PHE A 18 2.54 1.84 22.91
CA PHE A 18 2.59 3.31 22.97
C PHE A 18 1.42 3.98 23.71
N SER A 19 0.57 3.20 24.34
CA SER A 19 -0.55 3.75 25.14
C SER A 19 -0.07 4.65 26.28
N GLY A 20 1.11 4.38 26.84
CA GLY A 20 1.75 5.17 27.90
C GLY A 20 2.46 6.45 27.45
N LEU A 21 2.50 6.76 26.14
CA LEU A 21 3.13 7.97 25.65
C LEU A 21 2.21 9.18 25.79
N GLU A 22 2.82 10.29 26.25
CA GLU A 22 2.16 11.58 26.26
C GLU A 22 1.54 11.92 24.90
N LYS A 23 0.28 12.33 24.86
CA LYS A 23 -0.52 12.56 23.65
C LYS A 23 0.20 13.41 22.56
N ARG A 24 0.97 14.43 23.02
CA ARG A 24 1.77 15.30 22.10
C ARG A 24 2.93 14.54 21.46
N ALA A 25 3.63 13.68 22.22
CA ALA A 25 4.73 12.88 21.68
C ALA A 25 4.23 11.85 20.66
N ARG A 26 3.11 11.20 20.96
CA ARG A 26 2.44 10.27 20.03
C ARG A 26 2.11 10.98 18.72
N ALA A 27 1.42 12.13 18.76
CA ALA A 27 1.04 12.88 17.57
C ALA A 27 2.25 13.31 16.70
N GLN A 28 3.41 13.56 17.31
CA GLN A 28 4.60 14.03 16.62
C GLN A 28 5.46 12.90 16.03
N TYR A 29 5.59 11.77 16.73
CA TYR A 29 6.55 10.70 16.34
C TYR A 29 5.90 9.53 15.63
N MET A 30 4.65 9.19 15.94
CA MET A 30 3.93 8.08 15.29
C MET A 30 3.87 8.20 13.76
N PRO A 31 3.55 9.36 13.16
CA PRO A 31 3.52 9.45 11.70
C PRO A 31 4.86 9.12 11.05
N LYS A 32 5.97 9.51 11.68
CA LYS A 32 7.32 9.25 11.17
C LYS A 32 7.68 7.78 11.25
N ALA A 33 7.35 7.15 12.38
CA ALA A 33 7.59 5.72 12.58
C ALA A 33 6.78 4.86 11.61
N ILE A 34 5.48 5.13 11.48
CA ILE A 34 4.61 4.38 10.56
C ILE A 34 5.07 4.56 9.11
N ARG A 35 5.45 5.80 8.72
CA ARG A 35 5.98 6.05 7.39
C ARG A 35 7.23 5.20 7.12
N ALA A 36 8.17 5.14 8.04
CA ALA A 36 9.38 4.33 7.88
C ALA A 36 9.05 2.83 7.68
N GLY A 37 8.10 2.28 8.43
CA GLY A 37 7.63 0.93 8.20
C GLY A 37 6.98 0.73 6.82
N VAL A 38 6.19 1.71 6.35
CA VAL A 38 5.58 1.66 5.01
C VAL A 38 6.64 1.80 3.91
N ASP A 39 7.70 2.58 4.13
CA ASP A 39 8.82 2.70 3.18
C ASP A 39 9.54 1.34 2.99
N VAL A 40 9.68 0.51 4.05
CA VAL A 40 10.19 -0.87 3.95
C VAL A 40 9.29 -1.74 3.06
N LEU A 41 7.97 -1.60 3.19
CA LEU A 41 7.02 -2.31 2.33
C LEU A 41 7.07 -1.81 0.89
N LEU A 42 7.27 -0.50 0.67
CA LEU A 42 7.45 0.06 -0.68
C LEU A 42 8.67 -0.56 -1.36
N ASP A 43 9.80 -0.59 -0.69
CA ASP A 43 11.03 -1.22 -1.21
C ASP A 43 10.81 -2.71 -1.52
N GLY A 44 10.08 -3.41 -0.66
CA GLY A 44 9.68 -4.80 -0.86
C GLY A 44 8.83 -5.00 -2.10
N MET A 45 7.84 -4.13 -2.33
CA MET A 45 6.99 -4.15 -3.52
C MET A 45 7.79 -3.84 -4.78
N GLN A 46 8.64 -2.83 -4.75
CA GLN A 46 9.49 -2.44 -5.89
C GLN A 46 10.43 -3.57 -6.33
N ARG A 47 10.99 -4.32 -5.38
CA ARG A 47 11.83 -5.50 -5.71
C ARG A 47 11.05 -6.63 -6.39
N ARG A 48 9.76 -6.78 -6.10
CA ARG A 48 8.92 -7.91 -6.59
C ARG A 48 8.08 -7.56 -7.82
N VAL A 49 7.87 -6.29 -8.09
CA VAL A 49 7.13 -5.82 -9.26
C VAL A 49 7.83 -6.25 -10.56
N PRO A 50 7.09 -6.84 -11.53
CA PRO A 50 7.65 -7.16 -12.83
C PRO A 50 8.12 -5.91 -13.59
N GLN A 51 9.39 -5.84 -13.94
CA GLN A 51 10.03 -4.66 -14.53
C GLN A 51 10.09 -4.70 -16.07
N ARG A 52 9.00 -5.04 -16.75
CA ARG A 52 9.01 -5.06 -18.22
C ARG A 52 9.31 -3.67 -18.83
N THR A 53 8.70 -2.62 -18.27
CA THR A 53 8.89 -1.23 -18.72
C THR A 53 9.31 -0.30 -17.59
N GLY A 54 9.44 -0.81 -16.38
CA GLY A 54 9.70 -0.02 -15.16
C GLY A 54 8.52 0.83 -14.70
N ARG A 55 7.54 1.15 -15.56
CA ARG A 55 6.48 2.12 -15.26
C ARG A 55 5.69 1.83 -13.99
N LEU A 56 5.37 0.56 -13.72
CA LEU A 56 4.66 0.20 -12.48
C LEU A 56 5.57 0.35 -11.27
N HIS A 57 6.82 -0.08 -11.37
CA HIS A 57 7.85 0.10 -10.35
C HIS A 57 8.00 1.57 -9.96
N ASP A 58 8.20 2.44 -10.93
CA ASP A 58 8.49 3.87 -10.72
C ASP A 58 7.26 4.66 -10.24
N SER A 59 6.05 4.14 -10.48
CA SER A 59 4.81 4.78 -10.06
C SER A 59 4.42 4.48 -8.62
N LEU A 60 5.04 3.48 -7.98
CA LEU A 60 4.75 3.14 -6.58
C LEU A 60 5.29 4.24 -5.65
N ARG A 61 4.41 4.76 -4.79
CA ARG A 61 4.76 5.83 -3.85
C ARG A 61 3.98 5.72 -2.55
N VAL A 62 4.59 6.19 -1.46
CA VAL A 62 3.94 6.30 -0.16
C VAL A 62 3.23 7.64 -0.04
N GLU A 63 1.94 7.60 0.27
CA GLU A 63 1.15 8.80 0.53
C GLU A 63 0.39 8.67 1.85
N LYS A 64 0.11 9.83 2.47
CA LYS A 64 -0.76 9.89 3.65
C LYS A 64 -2.21 9.75 3.22
N VAL A 65 -2.95 8.82 3.83
CA VAL A 65 -4.38 8.61 3.55
C VAL A 65 -5.18 9.76 4.16
N ARG A 66 -5.95 10.47 3.33
CA ARG A 66 -6.85 11.55 3.78
C ARG A 66 -8.07 10.94 4.48
N GLY A 67 -8.49 11.56 5.58
CA GLY A 67 -9.67 11.10 6.35
C GLY A 67 -9.44 9.85 7.20
N GLY A 68 -8.24 9.28 7.19
CA GLY A 68 -7.85 8.19 8.09
C GLY A 68 -7.50 8.67 9.48
N ALA A 69 -7.24 7.74 10.40
CA ALA A 69 -6.66 8.04 11.70
C ALA A 69 -5.36 8.85 11.52
N ALA A 70 -4.96 9.63 12.53
CA ALA A 70 -3.93 10.68 12.45
C ALA A 70 -2.59 10.29 11.81
N ALA A 71 -2.31 9.01 11.63
CA ALA A 71 -1.07 8.48 11.08
C ALA A 71 -1.29 7.29 10.14
N THR A 72 -2.22 7.42 9.19
CA THR A 72 -2.44 6.37 8.18
C THR A 72 -1.68 6.69 6.91
N PHE A 73 -0.84 5.77 6.45
CA PHE A 73 -0.11 5.83 5.19
C PHE A 73 -0.48 4.63 4.33
N GLY A 74 -0.44 4.79 3.02
CA GLY A 74 -0.66 3.73 2.05
C GLY A 74 0.34 3.82 0.90
N ILE A 75 0.50 2.71 0.17
CA ILE A 75 1.27 2.65 -1.06
C ILE A 75 0.29 2.77 -2.22
N PHE A 76 0.54 3.73 -3.09
CA PHE A 76 -0.32 4.10 -4.22
C PHE A 76 0.42 3.96 -5.54
N THR A 77 -0.34 3.79 -6.61
CA THR A 77 0.12 3.83 -7.99
C THR A 77 -0.94 4.42 -8.91
N ASP A 78 -0.53 5.16 -9.93
CA ASP A 78 -1.41 5.69 -10.99
C ASP A 78 -1.60 4.71 -12.14
N VAL A 79 -0.89 3.60 -12.12
CA VAL A 79 -0.88 2.63 -13.21
C VAL A 79 -2.08 1.71 -13.09
N PHE A 80 -3.08 1.90 -13.94
CA PHE A 80 -4.36 1.17 -13.89
C PHE A 80 -4.22 -0.36 -13.99
N TYR A 81 -3.18 -0.87 -14.63
CA TYR A 81 -2.99 -2.31 -14.83
C TYR A 81 -2.32 -3.02 -13.65
N TRP A 82 -1.95 -2.32 -12.55
CA TRP A 82 -1.39 -2.94 -11.35
C TRP A 82 -2.24 -4.10 -10.82
N TYR A 83 -3.56 -3.92 -10.87
CA TYR A 83 -4.52 -4.94 -10.49
C TYR A 83 -4.42 -6.20 -11.34
N MET A 84 -4.23 -6.05 -12.66
CA MET A 84 -4.07 -7.18 -13.57
C MET A 84 -2.77 -7.94 -13.31
N VAL A 85 -1.72 -7.25 -12.88
CA VAL A 85 -0.44 -7.86 -12.49
C VAL A 85 -0.62 -8.66 -11.20
N GLU A 86 -1.25 -8.06 -10.18
CA GLU A 86 -1.44 -8.66 -8.87
C GLU A 86 -2.35 -9.90 -8.91
N PHE A 87 -3.48 -9.80 -9.61
CA PHE A 87 -4.52 -10.83 -9.60
C PHE A 87 -4.58 -11.68 -10.88
N GLY A 88 -3.85 -11.29 -11.90
CA GLY A 88 -3.97 -11.90 -13.21
C GLY A 88 -5.24 -11.50 -13.95
N THR A 89 -5.41 -12.03 -15.14
CA THR A 89 -6.62 -11.83 -15.95
C THR A 89 -7.12 -13.17 -16.51
N LYS A 90 -8.44 -13.30 -16.60
CA LYS A 90 -9.04 -14.49 -17.23
C LYS A 90 -8.79 -14.49 -18.75
N SER A 91 -8.61 -15.67 -19.32
CA SER A 91 -8.61 -15.88 -20.76
C SER A 91 -10.02 -15.70 -21.34
N TYR A 92 -10.12 -15.33 -22.58
CA TYR A 92 -11.35 -15.35 -23.37
C TYR A 92 -11.05 -15.71 -24.82
N LYS A 93 -12.02 -16.35 -25.48
CA LYS A 93 -11.90 -16.79 -26.86
C LYS A 93 -12.12 -15.61 -27.83
N ALA A 94 -11.52 -15.69 -29.00
CA ALA A 94 -11.84 -14.78 -30.11
C ALA A 94 -13.30 -14.99 -30.51
N GLY A 95 -14.00 -13.88 -30.79
CA GLY A 95 -15.42 -13.91 -31.14
C GLY A 95 -16.37 -13.70 -29.96
N ASP A 96 -15.89 -13.76 -28.71
CA ASP A 96 -16.72 -13.38 -27.57
C ASP A 96 -17.19 -11.94 -27.71
N THR A 97 -18.47 -11.72 -27.43
CA THR A 97 -19.06 -10.38 -27.48
C THR A 97 -19.00 -9.74 -26.11
N ARG A 98 -18.27 -8.67 -25.97
CA ARG A 98 -18.26 -7.86 -24.74
C ARG A 98 -19.01 -6.56 -24.92
N THR A 99 -19.76 -6.19 -23.89
CA THR A 99 -20.45 -4.92 -23.83
C THR A 99 -19.56 -3.90 -23.13
N TYR A 100 -19.19 -2.85 -23.85
CA TYR A 100 -18.45 -1.72 -23.30
C TYR A 100 -19.38 -0.53 -23.13
N THR A 101 -19.19 0.22 -22.05
CA THR A 101 -19.83 1.53 -21.90
C THR A 101 -18.88 2.57 -22.48
N GLU A 102 -19.20 3.11 -23.62
CA GLU A 102 -18.44 4.16 -24.29
C GLU A 102 -19.10 5.51 -23.97
N GLY A 103 -18.38 6.42 -23.35
CA GLY A 103 -18.86 7.76 -23.04
C GLY A 103 -19.39 7.98 -21.61
N ARG A 104 -19.68 9.25 -21.26
CA ARG A 104 -20.21 9.70 -19.96
C ARG A 104 -21.65 9.27 -19.67
N SER A 105 -22.36 8.75 -20.66
CA SER A 105 -23.76 8.36 -20.57
C SER A 105 -23.90 6.84 -20.54
N ARG A 106 -24.63 6.33 -19.53
CA ARG A 106 -24.99 4.91 -19.36
C ARG A 106 -25.79 4.32 -20.54
N ARG A 107 -26.20 5.13 -21.52
CA ARG A 107 -27.12 4.73 -22.60
C ARG A 107 -26.43 4.16 -23.83
N GLU A 108 -25.16 4.39 -24.08
CA GLU A 108 -24.44 3.82 -25.23
C GLU A 108 -23.63 2.60 -24.83
N ARG A 109 -24.25 1.45 -24.84
CA ARG A 109 -23.56 0.16 -24.72
C ARG A 109 -23.30 -0.37 -26.12
N ARG A 110 -22.08 -0.29 -26.59
CA ARG A 110 -21.67 -0.93 -27.85
C ARG A 110 -21.15 -2.34 -27.59
N ARG A 111 -21.69 -3.29 -28.36
CA ARG A 111 -21.16 -4.65 -28.38
C ARG A 111 -19.98 -4.69 -29.34
N ARG A 112 -18.82 -5.07 -28.88
CA ARG A 112 -17.62 -5.20 -29.69
C ARG A 112 -17.14 -6.65 -29.66
N VAL A 113 -16.93 -7.23 -30.85
CA VAL A 113 -16.26 -8.53 -30.95
C VAL A 113 -14.79 -8.34 -30.55
N VAL A 114 -14.33 -9.13 -29.59
CA VAL A 114 -12.98 -8.99 -29.03
C VAL A 114 -12.04 -10.04 -29.63
N ARG A 115 -10.78 -9.68 -29.80
CA ARG A 115 -9.73 -10.63 -30.13
C ARG A 115 -9.51 -11.54 -28.93
N GLY A 116 -9.25 -12.84 -29.17
CA GLY A 116 -8.95 -13.77 -28.11
C GLY A 116 -7.71 -13.35 -27.30
N HIS A 117 -7.74 -13.66 -26.02
CA HIS A 117 -6.67 -13.34 -25.08
C HIS A 117 -6.44 -14.55 -24.16
N SER A 118 -5.18 -14.99 -24.05
CA SER A 118 -4.82 -16.16 -23.23
C SER A 118 -4.92 -15.95 -21.74
N GLY A 119 -5.21 -14.72 -21.31
CA GLY A 119 -5.13 -14.33 -19.93
C GLY A 119 -3.68 -13.98 -19.50
N MET A 120 -3.55 -13.43 -18.33
CA MET A 120 -2.26 -13.16 -17.71
C MET A 120 -2.21 -13.89 -16.36
N ARG A 121 -1.13 -14.64 -16.11
CA ARG A 121 -0.90 -15.27 -14.82
C ARG A 121 -0.71 -14.18 -13.76
N ALA A 122 -1.33 -14.38 -12.59
CA ALA A 122 -1.12 -13.52 -11.44
C ALA A 122 0.37 -13.52 -11.02
N ARG A 123 0.86 -12.34 -10.67
CA ARG A 123 2.18 -12.13 -10.08
C ARG A 123 1.98 -11.24 -8.83
N PRO A 124 1.58 -11.84 -7.70
CA PRO A 124 1.21 -11.08 -6.51
C PRO A 124 2.45 -10.48 -5.87
N PHE A 125 2.72 -9.22 -6.14
CA PHE A 125 3.84 -8.48 -5.56
C PHE A 125 3.45 -7.78 -4.24
N ALA A 126 2.22 -7.26 -4.15
CA ALA A 126 1.76 -6.53 -2.98
C ALA A 126 1.48 -7.48 -1.80
N ARG A 127 0.68 -8.52 -2.01
CA ARG A 127 0.37 -9.51 -0.97
C ARG A 127 1.63 -10.23 -0.49
N THR A 128 2.45 -10.72 -1.40
CA THR A 128 3.71 -11.39 -1.05
C THR A 128 4.61 -10.48 -0.22
N THR A 129 4.70 -9.18 -0.56
CA THR A 129 5.48 -8.24 0.24
C THR A 129 4.94 -8.10 1.64
N VAL A 130 3.62 -7.94 1.80
CA VAL A 130 3.02 -7.82 3.14
C VAL A 130 3.28 -9.08 3.96
N ASP A 131 3.13 -10.26 3.36
CA ASP A 131 3.32 -11.54 4.06
C ASP A 131 4.77 -11.74 4.53
N GLU A 132 5.74 -11.38 3.69
CA GLU A 132 7.16 -11.63 3.95
C GLU A 132 7.86 -10.49 4.72
N ASP A 133 7.50 -9.24 4.47
CA ASP A 133 8.23 -8.08 5.00
C ASP A 133 7.49 -7.32 6.12
N LYS A 134 6.27 -7.74 6.51
CA LYS A 134 5.49 -7.10 7.60
C LYS A 134 6.27 -7.01 8.91
N GLY A 135 7.00 -8.07 9.28
CA GLY A 135 7.82 -8.09 10.50
C GLY A 135 8.89 -7.00 10.45
N LYS A 136 9.64 -6.95 9.37
CA LYS A 136 10.70 -5.93 9.16
C LYS A 136 10.13 -4.50 9.18
N ALA A 137 8.94 -4.30 8.60
CA ALA A 137 8.28 -3.00 8.60
C ALA A 137 7.89 -2.55 10.02
N VAL A 138 7.41 -3.47 10.86
CA VAL A 138 7.09 -3.19 12.26
C VAL A 138 8.34 -2.90 13.06
N ASP A 139 9.40 -3.67 12.87
CA ASP A 139 10.68 -3.49 13.56
C ASP A 139 11.31 -2.12 13.20
N GLU A 140 11.33 -1.73 11.92
CA GLU A 140 11.82 -0.41 11.53
C GLU A 140 10.98 0.73 12.13
N ALA A 141 9.65 0.58 12.15
CA ALA A 141 8.78 1.56 12.79
C ALA A 141 9.08 1.69 14.28
N ARG A 142 9.30 0.58 14.99
CA ARG A 142 9.70 0.53 16.42
C ARG A 142 11.03 1.24 16.64
N ASP A 143 12.04 0.92 15.85
CA ASP A 143 13.38 1.49 15.94
C ASP A 143 13.38 3.02 15.73
N VAL A 144 12.63 3.50 14.74
CA VAL A 144 12.50 4.95 14.48
C VAL A 144 11.87 5.65 15.68
N LEU A 145 10.87 5.03 16.29
CA LEU A 145 10.18 5.60 17.43
C LEU A 145 11.07 5.60 18.69
N GLU A 146 11.74 4.52 18.98
CA GLU A 146 12.71 4.43 20.11
C GLU A 146 13.81 5.49 19.99
N ARG A 147 14.40 5.60 18.81
CA ARG A 147 15.42 6.63 18.51
C ARG A 147 14.88 8.05 18.73
N ALA A 148 13.62 8.30 18.39
CA ALA A 148 12.97 9.59 18.61
C ALA A 148 12.74 9.87 20.11
N MET A 149 12.35 8.86 20.87
CA MET A 149 12.13 8.92 22.31
C MET A 149 13.42 9.19 23.09
N ILE A 150 14.49 8.48 22.75
CA ILE A 150 15.81 8.68 23.36
C ILE A 150 16.29 10.13 23.12
N ARG A 151 16.15 10.62 21.88
CA ARG A 151 16.49 12.00 21.53
C ARG A 151 15.68 13.02 22.35
N ARG A 152 14.39 12.77 22.55
CA ARG A 152 13.53 13.62 23.39
C ARG A 152 14.01 13.66 24.84
N ARG A 153 14.27 12.49 25.45
CA ARG A 153 14.78 12.37 26.83
C ARG A 153 16.10 13.15 27.01
N LYS A 154 17.05 12.97 26.07
CA LYS A 154 18.33 13.72 26.11
C LYS A 154 18.14 15.25 26.00
N ARG A 155 17.16 15.71 25.20
CA ARG A 155 16.85 17.14 25.10
C ARG A 155 16.17 17.69 26.35
N ALA A 156 15.29 16.94 26.98
CA ALA A 156 14.67 17.32 28.24
C ALA A 156 15.70 17.44 29.36
N ALA A 157 16.62 16.50 29.47
CA ALA A 157 17.70 16.53 30.47
C ALA A 157 18.71 17.67 30.30
N LYS A 158 18.81 18.29 29.10
CA LYS A 158 19.67 19.48 28.88
C LYS A 158 18.99 20.81 29.20
N ARG A 159 17.67 20.79 29.43
CA ARG A 159 16.88 22.00 29.66
C ARG A 159 16.46 22.20 31.12
N GLY A 160 16.62 21.19 31.96
CA GLY A 160 16.50 21.25 33.40
C GLY A 160 17.88 21.41 34.05
#